data_b09dafa96dac5a29aa7fea9a3a896ba9
#
_entry.id   b09dafa96dac5a29aa7fea9a3a896ba9
#
_cell.length_a   1.000
_cell.length_b   1.000
_cell.length_c   1.000
_cell.angle_alpha   90.00
_cell.angle_beta   90.00
_cell.angle_gamma   90.00
#
_symmetry.space_group_name_H-M   'P 1'
#
loop_
_entity.id
_entity.type
_entity.pdbx_description
1 polymer ?
#
loop_
_entity_poly.entity_id
_entity_poly.type
_entity_poly.pdbx_seq_one_letter_code
_entity_poly.pdbx_strand_id
1 'polypeptide(L)'
;YATDKQYDNKLNSLIAVYNLTQFDLPKTVDGLIIQSKNKLSEAEQQQMHFPVYDGINYNRSGSYPVGQCTWYVYNRFKQLGTSLDEFMGNGCDWGRKGRALGYQVSSLPKAGRAISFQPGVAGADNQYGHVAFVEAVTSDGIIISESNVINDQTISYRVLPNVIAYSSGVTYIGA
;
A
#
# COMPACT_ATOMS: atom_id res chain seq x y z
N TYR A 1 31.60 -21.50 5.47
CA TYR A 1 30.15 -21.78 5.40
C TYR A 1 29.84 -23.06 4.63
N ALA A 2 30.60 -23.37 3.61
CA ALA A 2 30.33 -24.51 2.74
C ALA A 2 30.94 -25.87 3.22
N THR A 3 31.51 -25.93 4.41
CA THR A 3 32.24 -27.10 4.89
C THR A 3 31.43 -28.05 5.78
N ASP A 4 30.31 -27.62 6.33
CA ASP A 4 29.45 -28.47 7.13
C ASP A 4 28.37 -29.12 6.25
N LYS A 5 28.57 -30.38 5.89
CA LYS A 5 27.62 -31.17 5.09
C LYS A 5 26.25 -31.39 5.77
N GLN A 6 26.10 -31.02 7.04
CA GLN A 6 24.86 -31.15 7.80
C GLN A 6 24.24 -29.79 8.15
N TYR A 7 24.75 -28.69 7.57
CA TYR A 7 24.29 -27.35 7.86
C TYR A 7 22.78 -27.19 7.62
N ASP A 8 22.28 -27.67 6.49
CA ASP A 8 20.86 -27.60 6.13
C ASP A 8 19.97 -28.33 7.14
N ASN A 9 20.41 -29.54 7.56
CA ASN A 9 19.66 -30.32 8.55
C ASN A 9 19.65 -29.65 9.92
N LYS A 10 20.76 -29.05 10.33
CA LYS A 10 20.86 -28.29 11.58
C LYS A 10 19.97 -27.04 11.53
N LEU A 11 19.98 -26.32 10.43
CA LEU A 11 19.15 -25.13 10.23
C LEU A 11 17.66 -25.51 10.25
N ASN A 12 17.25 -26.54 9.52
CA ASN A 12 15.88 -27.02 9.49
C ASN A 12 15.42 -27.52 10.86
N SER A 13 16.30 -28.18 11.62
CA SER A 13 16.01 -28.59 12.99
C SER A 13 15.78 -27.40 13.91
N LEU A 14 16.58 -26.34 13.81
CA LEU A 14 16.37 -25.10 14.56
C LEU A 14 15.05 -24.41 14.18
N ILE A 15 14.76 -24.34 12.88
CA ILE A 15 13.50 -23.81 12.38
C ILE A 15 12.31 -24.58 12.98
N ALA A 16 12.37 -25.89 13.01
CA ALA A 16 11.31 -26.74 13.56
C ALA A 16 11.22 -26.63 15.11
N VAL A 17 12.35 -26.72 15.83
CA VAL A 17 12.38 -26.67 17.31
C VAL A 17 11.86 -25.34 17.84
N TYR A 18 12.23 -24.24 17.22
CA TYR A 18 11.80 -22.90 17.62
C TYR A 18 10.57 -22.38 16.89
N ASN A 19 9.93 -23.23 16.06
CA ASN A 19 8.75 -22.90 15.26
C ASN A 19 8.93 -21.57 14.48
N LEU A 20 10.11 -21.39 13.87
CA LEU A 20 10.47 -20.12 13.23
C LEU A 20 9.63 -19.83 12.00
N THR A 21 9.00 -20.83 11.38
CA THR A 21 8.05 -20.65 10.27
C THR A 21 6.85 -19.78 10.64
N GLN A 22 6.52 -19.65 11.94
CA GLN A 22 5.48 -18.70 12.37
C GLN A 22 5.83 -17.24 12.03
N PHE A 23 7.11 -16.91 11.86
CA PHE A 23 7.56 -15.57 11.47
C PHE A 23 7.51 -15.36 9.94
N ASP A 24 7.31 -16.43 9.15
CA ASP A 24 7.07 -16.34 7.71
C ASP A 24 5.59 -16.10 7.38
N LEU A 25 4.72 -16.24 8.38
CA LEU A 25 3.30 -15.88 8.24
C LEU A 25 3.16 -14.37 8.08
N PRO A 26 2.15 -13.90 7.33
CA PRO A 26 1.88 -12.48 7.22
C PRO A 26 1.80 -11.88 8.63
N LYS A 27 2.74 -10.98 8.93
CA LYS A 27 2.82 -10.36 10.25
C LYS A 27 1.56 -9.55 10.47
N THR A 28 0.74 -9.96 11.43
CA THR A 28 -0.23 -9.08 12.05
C THR A 28 0.53 -8.14 12.97
N VAL A 29 0.75 -6.93 12.52
CA VAL A 29 1.29 -5.87 13.37
C VAL A 29 0.09 -5.13 13.90
N ASP A 30 -0.11 -5.15 15.20
CA ASP A 30 -1.21 -4.46 15.90
C ASP A 30 -2.62 -4.71 15.31
N GLY A 31 -2.91 -5.94 14.93
CA GLY A 31 -4.18 -6.32 14.31
C GLY A 31 -4.28 -6.05 12.81
N LEU A 32 -3.23 -5.50 12.19
CA LEU A 32 -3.19 -5.26 10.75
C LEU A 32 -3.08 -6.57 9.98
N ILE A 33 -4.01 -6.81 9.06
CA ILE A 33 -3.99 -7.96 8.16
C ILE A 33 -3.44 -7.50 6.80
N ILE A 34 -2.30 -8.06 6.40
CA ILE A 34 -1.77 -7.86 5.06
C ILE A 34 -2.28 -9.01 4.19
N GLN A 35 -3.25 -8.72 3.32
CA GLN A 35 -3.66 -9.69 2.31
C GLN A 35 -2.53 -9.88 1.32
N SER A 36 -2.18 -11.15 1.06
CA SER A 36 -1.21 -11.46 0.03
C SER A 36 -1.70 -10.97 -1.34
N LYS A 37 -0.77 -10.73 -2.25
CA LYS A 37 -1.04 -10.36 -3.66
C LYS A 37 -1.85 -11.42 -4.42
N ASN A 38 -2.27 -12.51 -3.79
CA ASN A 38 -2.92 -13.68 -4.40
C ASN A 38 -4.25 -13.41 -5.13
N LYS A 39 -4.82 -12.21 -4.98
CA LYS A 39 -5.99 -11.78 -5.78
C LYS A 39 -5.62 -11.21 -7.16
N LEU A 40 -4.33 -10.94 -7.38
CA LEU A 40 -3.81 -10.51 -8.66
C LEU A 40 -3.33 -11.74 -9.46
N SER A 41 -3.51 -11.73 -10.77
CA SER A 41 -2.91 -12.73 -11.64
C SER A 41 -1.37 -12.70 -11.56
N GLU A 42 -0.70 -13.76 -11.96
CA GLU A 42 0.77 -13.80 -11.96
C GLU A 42 1.36 -12.69 -12.82
N ALA A 43 0.74 -12.39 -13.98
CA ALA A 43 1.17 -11.32 -14.85
C ALA A 43 1.07 -9.93 -14.20
N GLU A 44 0.02 -9.67 -13.42
CA GLU A 44 -0.14 -8.44 -12.66
C GLU A 44 0.89 -8.35 -11.52
N GLN A 45 1.13 -9.45 -10.81
CA GLN A 45 2.13 -9.49 -9.74
C GLN A 45 3.54 -9.20 -10.25
N GLN A 46 3.90 -9.70 -11.46
CA GLN A 46 5.19 -9.45 -12.09
C GLN A 46 5.42 -7.98 -12.47
N GLN A 47 4.36 -7.20 -12.62
CA GLN A 47 4.46 -5.76 -12.92
C GLN A 47 4.69 -4.89 -11.68
N MET A 48 4.60 -5.47 -10.50
CA MET A 48 4.81 -4.77 -9.24
C MET A 48 6.29 -4.87 -8.83
N HIS A 49 6.96 -3.73 -8.73
CA HIS A 49 8.39 -3.67 -8.43
C HIS A 49 8.72 -3.21 -7.01
N PHE A 50 7.74 -2.68 -6.28
CA PHE A 50 7.96 -2.30 -4.89
C PHE A 50 7.85 -3.50 -3.94
N PRO A 51 8.64 -3.53 -2.85
CA PRO A 51 8.49 -4.55 -1.83
C PRO A 51 7.08 -4.51 -1.22
N VAL A 52 6.61 -5.63 -0.69
CA VAL A 52 5.35 -5.66 0.08
C VAL A 52 5.47 -4.72 1.29
N TYR A 53 4.35 -4.16 1.73
CA TYR A 53 4.34 -3.34 2.95
C TYR A 53 4.86 -4.15 4.13
N ASP A 54 5.82 -3.58 4.86
CA ASP A 54 6.53 -4.25 5.96
C ASP A 54 5.73 -4.34 7.26
N GLY A 55 4.55 -3.71 7.31
CA GLY A 55 3.70 -3.69 8.48
C GLY A 55 4.14 -2.71 9.58
N ILE A 56 5.18 -1.91 9.36
CA ILE A 56 5.69 -0.98 10.36
C ILE A 56 4.82 0.28 10.40
N ASN A 57 4.41 0.69 11.59
CA ASN A 57 3.75 1.98 11.78
C ASN A 57 4.79 3.10 11.86
N TYR A 58 4.95 3.84 10.78
CA TYR A 58 5.81 5.03 10.70
C TYR A 58 5.10 6.32 11.13
N ASN A 59 3.76 6.31 11.24
CA ASN A 59 2.96 7.45 11.72
C ASN A 59 2.97 7.51 13.25
N ARG A 60 4.11 7.93 13.80
CA ARG A 60 4.35 7.96 15.25
C ARG A 60 3.56 9.06 15.96
N SER A 61 3.17 10.10 15.24
CA SER A 61 2.34 11.19 15.78
C SER A 61 0.90 10.73 16.07
N GLY A 62 0.44 9.63 15.42
CA GLY A 62 -0.94 9.19 15.51
C GLY A 62 -1.92 10.11 14.75
N SER A 63 -1.43 10.96 13.86
CA SER A 63 -2.26 11.88 13.06
C SER A 63 -3.27 11.17 12.16
N TYR A 64 -2.93 9.95 11.72
CA TYR A 64 -3.82 9.08 10.98
C TYR A 64 -4.20 7.86 11.83
N PRO A 65 -5.50 7.55 11.99
CA PRO A 65 -5.94 6.35 12.70
C PRO A 65 -5.40 5.07 12.03
N VAL A 66 -4.85 4.17 12.84
CA VAL A 66 -4.24 2.92 12.37
C VAL A 66 -5.21 2.13 11.51
N GLY A 67 -4.72 1.59 10.41
CA GLY A 67 -5.49 0.76 9.48
C GLY A 67 -6.34 1.54 8.47
N GLN A 68 -6.51 2.85 8.60
CA GLN A 68 -7.22 3.66 7.62
C GLN A 68 -6.43 3.84 6.32
N CYS A 69 -7.12 4.21 5.25
CA CYS A 69 -6.49 4.41 3.94
C CYS A 69 -5.38 5.47 3.97
N THR A 70 -5.60 6.58 4.67
CA THR A 70 -4.62 7.66 4.83
C THR A 70 -3.39 7.21 5.63
N TRP A 71 -3.61 6.45 6.71
CA TRP A 71 -2.54 5.84 7.50
C TRP A 71 -1.68 4.91 6.64
N TYR A 72 -2.32 4.05 5.87
CA TYR A 72 -1.61 3.09 5.03
C TYR A 72 -0.73 3.79 4.00
N VAL A 73 -1.30 4.72 3.22
CA VAL A 73 -0.53 5.40 2.17
C VAL A 73 0.62 6.22 2.75
N TYR A 74 0.42 6.91 3.86
CA TYR A 74 1.50 7.60 4.58
C TYR A 74 2.64 6.64 4.94
N ASN A 75 2.32 5.50 5.56
CA ASN A 75 3.30 4.50 5.96
C ASN A 75 4.00 3.88 4.74
N ARG A 76 3.26 3.68 3.63
CA ARG A 76 3.82 3.15 2.39
C ARG A 76 4.89 4.07 1.81
N PHE A 77 4.66 5.39 1.80
CA PHE A 77 5.67 6.38 1.41
C PHE A 77 6.90 6.33 2.32
N LYS A 78 6.71 6.27 3.63
CA LYS A 78 7.80 6.18 4.61
C LYS A 78 8.66 4.93 4.42
N GLN A 79 8.04 3.77 4.24
CA GLN A 79 8.74 2.52 3.95
C GLN A 79 9.64 2.65 2.71
N LEU A 80 9.20 3.39 1.70
CA LEU A 80 9.94 3.58 0.45
C LEU A 80 10.94 4.75 0.49
N GLY A 81 11.21 5.29 1.68
CA GLY A 81 12.21 6.35 1.88
C GLY A 81 11.76 7.74 1.46
N THR A 82 10.47 7.95 1.19
CA THR A 82 9.88 9.25 0.88
C THR A 82 8.89 9.69 1.97
N SER A 83 8.34 10.88 1.87
CA SER A 83 7.44 11.38 2.91
C SER A 83 6.41 12.32 2.35
N LEU A 84 5.18 12.15 2.80
CA LEU A 84 4.10 13.12 2.67
C LEU A 84 3.80 13.74 4.04
N ASP A 85 3.08 14.85 4.05
CA ASP A 85 2.66 15.50 5.28
C ASP A 85 1.67 14.63 6.07
N GLU A 86 1.73 14.73 7.40
CA GLU A 86 0.88 13.94 8.31
C GLU A 86 -0.54 14.50 8.46
N PHE A 87 -0.86 15.63 7.81
CA PHE A 87 -2.13 16.34 7.95
C PHE A 87 -2.79 16.64 6.60
N MET A 88 -2.69 15.68 5.67
CA MET A 88 -3.31 15.82 4.34
C MET A 88 -4.85 15.78 4.35
N GLY A 89 -5.46 15.48 5.51
CA GLY A 89 -6.92 15.37 5.64
C GLY A 89 -7.47 14.02 5.18
N ASN A 90 -8.74 14.02 4.74
CA ASN A 90 -9.41 12.83 4.23
C ASN A 90 -8.85 12.40 2.87
N GLY A 91 -9.17 11.19 2.43
CA GLY A 91 -8.64 10.65 1.17
C GLY A 91 -8.88 11.57 -0.03
N CYS A 92 -10.06 12.20 -0.14
CA CYS A 92 -10.39 13.14 -1.23
C CYS A 92 -9.67 14.49 -1.14
N ASP A 93 -9.12 14.85 0.02
CA ASP A 93 -8.43 16.13 0.21
C ASP A 93 -6.99 16.14 -0.34
N TRP A 94 -6.40 14.96 -0.52
CA TRP A 94 -4.97 14.83 -0.77
C TRP A 94 -4.50 15.55 -2.02
N GLY A 95 -5.31 15.57 -3.09
CA GLY A 95 -4.96 16.33 -4.31
C GLY A 95 -4.88 17.84 -4.06
N ARG A 96 -5.84 18.40 -3.35
CA ARG A 96 -5.90 19.82 -3.00
C ARG A 96 -4.80 20.21 -2.01
N LYS A 97 -4.65 19.44 -0.96
CA LYS A 97 -3.62 19.63 0.07
C LYS A 97 -2.22 19.49 -0.50
N GLY A 98 -2.00 18.48 -1.36
CA GLY A 98 -0.73 18.26 -2.01
C GLY A 98 -0.27 19.45 -2.84
N ARG A 99 -1.18 20.07 -3.61
CA ARG A 99 -0.87 21.32 -4.33
C ARG A 99 -0.48 22.45 -3.39
N ALA A 100 -1.22 22.62 -2.29
CA ALA A 100 -0.95 23.67 -1.32
C ALA A 100 0.40 23.50 -0.61
N LEU A 101 0.86 22.26 -0.44
CA LEU A 101 2.14 21.90 0.20
C LEU A 101 3.30 21.80 -0.81
N GLY A 102 3.06 22.04 -2.11
CA GLY A 102 4.12 22.01 -3.12
C GLY A 102 4.50 20.63 -3.63
N TYR A 103 3.72 19.59 -3.34
CA TYR A 103 3.94 18.26 -3.88
C TYR A 103 3.62 18.19 -5.38
N GLN A 104 4.21 17.20 -6.06
CA GLN A 104 3.87 16.92 -7.45
C GLN A 104 2.45 16.37 -7.54
N VAL A 105 1.53 17.12 -8.13
CA VAL A 105 0.14 16.73 -8.30
C VAL A 105 -0.22 16.65 -9.78
N SER A 106 -0.77 15.53 -10.23
CA SER A 106 -1.03 15.22 -11.64
C SER A 106 -2.38 14.51 -11.79
N SER A 107 -2.95 14.58 -13.01
CA SER A 107 -4.05 13.72 -13.45
C SER A 107 -3.56 12.43 -14.12
N LEU A 108 -2.24 12.25 -14.30
CA LEU A 108 -1.67 11.09 -14.94
C LEU A 108 -1.12 10.11 -13.90
N PRO A 109 -1.44 8.82 -14.01
CA PRO A 109 -0.94 7.81 -13.11
C PRO A 109 0.58 7.63 -13.23
N LYS A 110 1.21 7.34 -12.10
CA LYS A 110 2.61 6.95 -12.04
C LYS A 110 2.80 6.02 -10.85
N ALA A 111 3.54 4.93 -11.03
CA ALA A 111 3.92 4.04 -9.94
C ALA A 111 4.71 4.81 -8.87
N GLY A 112 4.48 4.49 -7.60
CA GLY A 112 5.08 5.18 -6.47
C GLY A 112 4.35 6.45 -6.03
N ARG A 113 3.18 6.78 -6.60
CA ARG A 113 2.33 7.91 -6.17
C ARG A 113 1.14 7.45 -5.36
N ALA A 114 0.63 8.34 -4.53
CA ALA A 114 -0.71 8.20 -3.99
C ALA A 114 -1.74 8.52 -5.09
N ILE A 115 -2.87 7.81 -5.08
CA ILE A 115 -4.08 8.15 -5.85
C ILE A 115 -5.17 8.54 -4.86
N SER A 116 -5.67 9.76 -5.00
CA SER A 116 -6.78 10.33 -4.23
C SER A 116 -8.05 10.24 -5.05
N PHE A 117 -9.09 9.63 -4.49
CA PHE A 117 -10.39 9.47 -5.12
C PHE A 117 -11.39 10.46 -4.55
N GLN A 118 -12.14 11.11 -5.41
CA GLN A 118 -13.29 11.90 -5.00
C GLN A 118 -14.39 11.00 -4.42
N PRO A 119 -15.31 11.53 -3.57
CA PRO A 119 -16.42 10.78 -3.02
C PRO A 119 -17.18 9.97 -4.07
N GLY A 120 -17.45 8.69 -3.79
CA GLY A 120 -18.19 7.77 -4.65
C GLY A 120 -17.42 7.19 -5.84
N VAL A 121 -16.23 7.70 -6.16
CA VAL A 121 -15.42 7.21 -7.30
C VAL A 121 -14.79 5.87 -6.97
N ALA A 122 -14.97 4.88 -7.84
CA ALA A 122 -14.42 3.53 -7.71
C ALA A 122 -14.74 2.85 -6.36
N GLY A 123 -15.88 3.16 -5.74
CA GLY A 123 -16.31 2.63 -4.45
C GLY A 123 -15.73 3.37 -3.24
N ALA A 124 -15.12 4.53 -3.45
CA ALA A 124 -14.68 5.40 -2.36
C ALA A 124 -15.87 5.87 -1.50
N ASP A 125 -15.60 6.13 -0.22
CA ASP A 125 -16.60 6.66 0.70
C ASP A 125 -17.27 7.94 0.14
N ASN A 126 -18.59 8.07 0.33
CA ASN A 126 -19.38 9.16 -0.24
C ASN A 126 -19.17 10.53 0.42
N GLN A 127 -18.48 10.57 1.56
CA GLN A 127 -18.17 11.80 2.29
C GLN A 127 -16.65 12.08 2.28
N TYR A 128 -15.85 11.07 2.57
CA TYR A 128 -14.41 11.21 2.82
C TYR A 128 -13.54 10.86 1.61
N GLY A 129 -14.17 10.28 0.56
CA GLY A 129 -13.42 9.75 -0.56
C GLY A 129 -12.50 8.60 -0.14
N HIS A 130 -11.39 8.44 -0.84
CA HIS A 130 -10.41 7.39 -0.55
C HIS A 130 -9.02 7.80 -1.00
N VAL A 131 -7.99 7.13 -0.49
CA VAL A 131 -6.62 7.24 -0.98
C VAL A 131 -5.96 5.87 -1.01
N ALA A 132 -5.19 5.60 -2.06
CA ALA A 132 -4.46 4.35 -2.24
C ALA A 132 -3.05 4.63 -2.78
N PHE A 133 -2.21 3.59 -2.83
CA PHE A 133 -0.86 3.69 -3.38
C PHE A 133 -0.80 2.98 -4.74
N VAL A 134 -0.19 3.61 -5.74
CA VAL A 134 -0.03 3.05 -7.09
C VAL A 134 1.21 2.17 -7.12
N GLU A 135 1.02 0.86 -7.19
CA GLU A 135 2.08 -0.14 -7.24
C GLU A 135 2.66 -0.30 -8.64
N ALA A 136 1.81 -0.23 -9.67
CA ALA A 136 2.22 -0.32 -11.06
C ALA A 136 1.25 0.41 -11.99
N VAL A 137 1.75 0.83 -13.15
CA VAL A 137 0.94 1.30 -14.28
C VAL A 137 1.10 0.30 -15.40
N THR A 138 -0.01 -0.18 -15.94
CA THR A 138 -0.08 -1.21 -16.99
C THR A 138 -0.71 -0.66 -18.27
N SER A 139 -0.77 -1.45 -19.34
CA SER A 139 -1.50 -1.07 -20.57
C SER A 139 -3.00 -0.87 -20.32
N ASP A 140 -3.58 -1.63 -19.40
CA ASP A 140 -5.03 -1.72 -19.21
C ASP A 140 -5.53 -0.91 -18.01
N GLY A 141 -4.60 -0.38 -17.20
CA GLY A 141 -4.93 0.40 -16.01
C GLY A 141 -3.79 0.56 -15.03
N ILE A 142 -4.12 0.52 -13.74
CA ILE A 142 -3.15 0.60 -12.65
C ILE A 142 -3.41 -0.48 -11.62
N ILE A 143 -2.34 -0.94 -10.97
CA ILE A 143 -2.42 -1.80 -9.80
C ILE A 143 -2.23 -0.91 -8.58
N ILE A 144 -3.15 -0.98 -7.65
CA ILE A 144 -3.07 -0.24 -6.39
C ILE A 144 -3.06 -1.17 -5.19
N SER A 145 -2.46 -0.67 -4.12
CA SER A 145 -2.61 -1.21 -2.77
C SER A 145 -3.31 -0.19 -1.88
N GLU A 146 -4.17 -0.66 -1.00
CA GLU A 146 -5.05 0.18 -0.21
C GLU A 146 -5.41 -0.49 1.12
N SER A 147 -5.91 0.28 2.07
CA SER A 147 -6.39 -0.23 3.36
C SER A 147 -7.81 0.21 3.63
N ASN A 148 -8.52 -0.56 4.47
CA ASN A 148 -9.89 -0.27 4.92
C ASN A 148 -10.93 -0.26 3.78
N VAL A 149 -10.81 -1.16 2.81
CA VAL A 149 -11.78 -1.33 1.71
C VAL A 149 -12.51 -2.66 1.84
N ILE A 150 -11.80 -3.75 2.10
CA ILE A 150 -12.41 -5.08 2.25
C ILE A 150 -12.91 -5.28 3.67
N ASN A 151 -12.08 -4.96 4.65
CA ASN A 151 -12.36 -4.96 6.09
C ASN A 151 -11.48 -3.92 6.77
N ASP A 152 -11.84 -3.56 7.99
CA ASP A 152 -11.02 -2.70 8.84
C ASP A 152 -9.60 -3.26 8.95
N GLN A 153 -8.60 -2.38 8.95
CA GLN A 153 -7.18 -2.69 9.11
C GLN A 153 -6.64 -3.76 8.14
N THR A 154 -7.31 -3.95 7.00
CA THR A 154 -6.89 -4.93 6.00
C THR A 154 -6.30 -4.21 4.79
N ILE A 155 -5.03 -4.53 4.46
CA ILE A 155 -4.37 -4.07 3.24
C ILE A 155 -4.72 -5.03 2.12
N SER A 156 -5.20 -4.50 1.01
CA SER A 156 -5.60 -5.26 -0.17
C SER A 156 -5.05 -4.65 -1.45
N TYR A 157 -5.09 -5.45 -2.52
CA TYR A 157 -4.64 -5.05 -3.86
C TYR A 157 -5.79 -5.21 -4.84
N ARG A 158 -5.92 -4.27 -5.77
CA ARG A 158 -6.83 -4.39 -6.92
C ARG A 158 -6.31 -3.70 -8.15
N VAL A 159 -6.86 -4.09 -9.29
CA VAL A 159 -6.65 -3.44 -10.58
C VAL A 159 -7.74 -2.41 -10.82
N LEU A 160 -7.38 -1.22 -11.23
CA LEU A 160 -8.31 -0.20 -11.70
C LEU A 160 -8.11 -0.01 -13.20
N PRO A 161 -9.18 -0.12 -14.00
CA PRO A 161 -9.08 0.06 -15.47
C PRO A 161 -8.77 1.51 -15.84
N ASN A 162 -8.25 1.71 -17.05
CA ASN A 162 -7.89 3.02 -17.58
C ASN A 162 -9.02 4.05 -17.48
N VAL A 163 -10.29 3.63 -17.66
CA VAL A 163 -11.45 4.53 -17.53
C VAL A 163 -11.55 5.16 -16.13
N ILE A 164 -11.10 4.50 -15.09
CA ILE A 164 -11.02 5.04 -13.74
C ILE A 164 -9.69 5.76 -13.52
N ALA A 165 -8.58 5.14 -13.91
CA ALA A 165 -7.23 5.67 -13.69
C ALA A 165 -7.00 7.05 -14.34
N TYR A 166 -7.68 7.35 -15.43
CA TYR A 166 -7.60 8.63 -16.15
C TYR A 166 -8.86 9.50 -15.99
N SER A 167 -9.75 9.16 -15.09
CA SER A 167 -10.96 9.95 -14.85
C SER A 167 -10.66 11.26 -14.10
N SER A 168 -11.55 12.24 -14.26
CA SER A 168 -11.48 13.50 -13.48
C SER A 168 -11.75 13.32 -11.99
N GLY A 169 -12.26 12.15 -11.59
CA GLY A 169 -12.55 11.81 -10.19
C GLY A 169 -11.32 11.35 -9.40
N VAL A 170 -10.13 11.30 -10.01
CA VAL A 170 -8.90 10.90 -9.33
C VAL A 170 -7.78 11.93 -9.51
N THR A 171 -6.85 11.94 -8.57
CA THR A 171 -5.67 12.83 -8.60
C THR A 171 -4.48 12.06 -8.03
N TYR A 172 -3.31 12.21 -8.65
CA TYR A 172 -2.07 11.54 -8.23
C TYR A 172 -1.13 12.51 -7.54
N ILE A 173 -0.57 12.08 -6.39
CA ILE A 173 0.31 12.90 -5.55
C ILE A 173 1.64 12.16 -5.37
N GLY A 174 2.74 12.83 -5.64
CA GLY A 174 4.10 12.35 -5.39
C GLY A 174 4.84 13.29 -4.44
N ALA A 175 5.71 12.70 -3.60
CA ALA A 175 6.63 13.45 -2.76
C ALA A 175 7.74 14.07 -3.60
#